data_cfce00cfae05158c2cfe73925060044e
#
_entry.id   cfce00cfae05158c2cfe73925060044e
#
_cell.length_a   1.000
_cell.length_b   1.000
_cell.length_c   1.000
_cell.angle_alpha   90.00
_cell.angle_beta   90.00
_cell.angle_gamma   90.00
#
_symmetry.space_group_name_H-M   'P 1'
#
loop_
_entity.id
_entity.type
_entity.pdbx_description
1 polymer ?
#
loop_
_entity_poly.entity_id
_entity_poly.type
_entity_poly.pdbx_seq_one_letter_code
_entity_poly.pdbx_strand_id
1 'polypeptide(L)'
;CKFSGNVIGDNEVGGIAGVNEETGEIRRCESNANVIGNHSAGGIVGNNHGILNNCSNSGSINTYSTEVTYDLDDITMDNLEQINSTSNVTAHTDTGGIAGISDGKIYYCSNSGAIGYQHVGYNTGGIVGRLHQGYLQNCTNTGYVQGRKDVGGIVGQMEPFLEIQYLSDKLKELDTETDKFLDMLDATQKDVSSYSRQASALTKSISTNLKDANSAGNSLTGTTNDLWYIYNQELNGVSNDLKVLNND
;
A
#
# COMPACT_ATOMS: atom_id res chain seq x y z
N CYS A 1 13.10 -17.25 16.04
CA CYS A 1 14.53 -17.01 15.72
C CYS A 1 15.04 -15.79 16.46
N LYS A 2 16.37 -15.74 16.61
CA LYS A 2 17.06 -14.55 17.16
C LYS A 2 18.25 -14.23 16.27
N PHE A 3 18.46 -12.95 16.00
CA PHE A 3 19.61 -12.45 15.28
C PHE A 3 20.21 -11.22 15.94
N SER A 4 21.55 -11.16 15.97
CA SER A 4 22.35 -10.03 16.45
C SER A 4 23.56 -9.89 15.54
N GLY A 5 23.79 -8.71 15.01
CA GLY A 5 24.89 -8.44 14.07
C GLY A 5 24.57 -7.26 13.17
N ASN A 6 25.24 -7.21 12.01
CA ASN A 6 25.00 -6.19 11.02
C ASN A 6 24.33 -6.80 9.79
N VAL A 7 23.33 -6.12 9.26
CA VAL A 7 22.68 -6.41 7.98
C VAL A 7 22.77 -5.17 7.12
N ILE A 8 23.42 -5.28 5.97
CA ILE A 8 23.65 -4.15 5.07
C ILE A 8 23.18 -4.56 3.69
N GLY A 9 22.35 -3.73 3.09
CA GLY A 9 21.81 -3.95 1.74
C GLY A 9 21.29 -2.64 1.16
N ASP A 10 20.71 -2.73 -0.02
CA ASP A 10 20.13 -1.57 -0.72
C ASP A 10 18.60 -1.55 -0.57
N ASN A 11 17.95 -2.62 -0.95
CA ASN A 11 16.48 -2.73 -0.93
C ASN A 11 16.03 -3.92 -0.07
N GLU A 12 14.88 -3.78 0.57
CA GLU A 12 14.19 -4.83 1.32
C GLU A 12 15.11 -5.50 2.37
N VAL A 13 15.66 -4.68 3.23
CA VAL A 13 16.66 -5.11 4.22
C VAL A 13 16.01 -5.33 5.58
N GLY A 14 16.07 -6.56 6.08
CA GLY A 14 15.50 -6.90 7.38
C GLY A 14 16.44 -7.68 8.29
N GLY A 15 16.33 -7.48 9.58
CA GLY A 15 17.16 -8.17 10.57
C GLY A 15 16.91 -9.68 10.62
N ILE A 16 15.74 -10.16 10.19
CA ILE A 16 15.38 -11.59 10.13
C ILE A 16 15.16 -12.04 8.69
N ALA A 17 14.45 -11.25 7.87
CA ALA A 17 14.17 -11.57 6.47
C ALA A 17 14.14 -10.29 5.64
N GLY A 18 14.53 -10.35 4.36
CA GLY A 18 14.36 -9.24 3.43
C GLY A 18 12.89 -9.05 3.08
N VAL A 19 12.24 -10.10 2.62
CA VAL A 19 10.82 -10.13 2.24
C VAL A 19 10.10 -11.26 2.97
N ASN A 20 8.87 -11.01 3.38
CA ASN A 20 7.91 -12.00 3.87
C ASN A 20 6.71 -12.00 2.94
N GLU A 21 6.57 -13.03 2.12
CA GLU A 21 5.53 -13.15 1.11
C GLU A 21 4.12 -13.36 1.70
N GLU A 22 3.05 -13.24 0.91
CA GLU A 22 1.63 -13.26 1.33
C GLU A 22 1.26 -14.46 2.22
N THR A 23 1.82 -15.64 1.95
CA THR A 23 1.58 -16.85 2.76
C THR A 23 2.62 -17.05 3.87
N GLY A 24 3.61 -16.15 3.94
CA GLY A 24 4.70 -16.21 4.89
C GLY A 24 4.26 -15.80 6.30
N GLU A 25 4.84 -16.45 7.30
CA GLU A 25 4.60 -16.11 8.69
C GLU A 25 5.89 -16.10 9.50
N ILE A 26 6.20 -14.94 10.08
CA ILE A 26 7.33 -14.74 11.00
C ILE A 26 6.77 -14.56 12.41
N ARG A 27 7.07 -15.51 13.29
CA ARG A 27 6.57 -15.52 14.67
C ARG A 27 7.67 -15.60 15.69
N ARG A 28 7.51 -14.85 16.79
CA ARG A 28 8.39 -14.92 17.99
C ARG A 28 9.86 -14.80 17.63
N CYS A 29 10.17 -13.88 16.71
CA CYS A 29 11.54 -13.59 16.33
C CYS A 29 12.03 -12.34 17.02
N GLU A 30 13.30 -12.34 17.39
CA GLU A 30 13.96 -11.22 18.07
C GLU A 30 15.14 -10.76 17.21
N SER A 31 15.23 -9.47 16.98
CA SER A 31 16.35 -8.83 16.31
C SER A 31 17.02 -7.82 17.24
N ASN A 32 18.33 -7.92 17.31
CA ASN A 32 19.22 -6.90 17.89
C ASN A 32 20.29 -6.54 16.86
N ALA A 33 19.86 -6.38 15.60
CA ALA A 33 20.74 -6.09 14.49
C ALA A 33 20.90 -4.59 14.29
N ASN A 34 22.08 -4.19 13.81
CA ASN A 34 22.24 -2.92 13.13
C ASN A 34 21.89 -3.12 11.65
N VAL A 35 20.74 -2.59 11.24
CA VAL A 35 20.22 -2.72 9.87
C VAL A 35 20.46 -1.43 9.10
N ILE A 36 21.06 -1.56 7.93
CA ILE A 36 21.34 -0.44 7.03
C ILE A 36 20.78 -0.78 5.66
N GLY A 37 19.85 0.04 5.18
CA GLY A 37 19.23 -0.11 3.87
C GLY A 37 18.79 1.23 3.31
N ASN A 38 18.84 1.39 1.99
CA ASN A 38 18.40 2.62 1.33
C ASN A 38 16.87 2.64 1.19
N HIS A 39 16.27 1.48 0.88
CA HIS A 39 14.84 1.36 0.68
C HIS A 39 14.29 0.15 1.45
N SER A 40 13.15 0.34 2.09
CA SER A 40 12.44 -0.71 2.84
C SER A 40 13.32 -1.41 3.87
N ALA A 41 13.79 -0.66 4.86
CA ALA A 41 14.61 -1.19 5.94
C ALA A 41 13.78 -1.42 7.21
N GLY A 42 13.84 -2.64 7.77
CA GLY A 42 13.12 -2.99 8.99
C GLY A 42 13.91 -3.85 9.96
N GLY A 43 13.60 -3.73 11.25
CA GLY A 43 14.29 -4.50 12.30
C GLY A 43 14.04 -6.01 12.22
N ILE A 44 12.88 -6.40 11.74
CA ILE A 44 12.50 -7.81 11.50
C ILE A 44 12.50 -8.10 9.99
N VAL A 45 11.79 -7.31 9.19
CA VAL A 45 11.64 -7.55 7.77
C VAL A 45 11.72 -6.25 6.98
N GLY A 46 12.32 -6.27 5.80
CA GLY A 46 12.31 -5.14 4.88
C GLY A 46 10.91 -4.90 4.34
N ASN A 47 10.35 -5.88 3.65
CA ASN A 47 9.01 -5.81 3.06
C ASN A 47 8.12 -6.97 3.54
N ASN A 48 6.93 -6.65 4.06
CA ASN A 48 6.01 -7.64 4.63
C ASN A 48 4.67 -7.66 3.90
N HIS A 49 4.40 -8.75 3.19
CA HIS A 49 3.10 -9.08 2.59
C HIS A 49 2.31 -10.11 3.42
N GLY A 50 3.00 -10.84 4.31
CA GLY A 50 2.45 -11.93 5.11
C GLY A 50 2.08 -11.50 6.54
N ILE A 51 2.35 -12.38 7.49
CA ILE A 51 2.01 -12.17 8.91
C ILE A 51 3.28 -12.06 9.75
N LEU A 52 3.36 -10.98 10.53
CA LEU A 52 4.32 -10.82 11.62
C LEU A 52 3.57 -10.91 12.95
N ASN A 53 4.02 -11.79 13.85
CA ASN A 53 3.33 -12.01 15.10
C ASN A 53 4.29 -12.18 16.27
N ASN A 54 4.16 -11.34 17.29
CA ASN A 54 4.94 -11.39 18.52
C ASN A 54 6.46 -11.32 18.25
N CYS A 55 6.87 -10.41 17.39
CA CYS A 55 8.28 -10.16 17.10
C CYS A 55 8.77 -8.89 17.78
N SER A 56 10.06 -8.86 18.11
CA SER A 56 10.66 -7.70 18.78
C SER A 56 11.98 -7.27 18.14
N ASN A 57 12.17 -5.97 18.05
CA ASN A 57 13.43 -5.36 17.68
C ASN A 57 13.98 -4.50 18.80
N SER A 58 15.26 -4.67 19.09
CA SER A 58 16.05 -3.81 19.99
C SER A 58 17.28 -3.23 19.31
N GLY A 59 17.51 -3.58 18.04
CA GLY A 59 18.62 -3.10 17.25
C GLY A 59 18.35 -1.72 16.62
N SER A 60 19.35 -1.17 15.98
CA SER A 60 19.29 0.15 15.32
C SER A 60 19.03 0.02 13.83
N ILE A 61 18.21 0.90 13.27
CA ILE A 61 17.85 0.88 11.85
C ILE A 61 18.17 2.26 11.24
N ASN A 62 19.06 2.32 10.28
CA ASN A 62 19.43 3.55 9.55
C ASN A 62 19.77 4.72 10.50
N THR A 63 20.51 4.47 11.58
CA THR A 63 20.78 5.47 12.62
C THR A 63 21.99 6.35 12.32
N TYR A 64 22.61 6.23 11.18
CA TYR A 64 23.68 7.12 10.77
C TYR A 64 23.49 7.59 9.32
N SER A 65 24.05 8.73 8.99
CA SER A 65 24.17 9.25 7.65
C SER A 65 25.65 9.41 7.31
N THR A 66 26.03 9.09 6.11
CA THR A 66 27.31 9.54 5.56
C THR A 66 27.13 11.00 5.17
N GLU A 67 27.29 11.90 6.14
CA GLU A 67 27.38 13.33 5.81
C GLU A 67 28.69 13.57 5.06
N VAL A 68 28.58 14.03 3.83
CA VAL A 68 29.69 14.66 3.15
C VAL A 68 29.74 16.09 3.68
N THR A 69 30.56 16.35 4.65
CA THR A 69 30.89 17.72 5.10
C THR A 69 31.78 18.35 4.05
N TYR A 70 31.23 19.30 3.34
CA TYR A 70 32.06 20.19 2.51
C TYR A 70 32.62 21.31 3.41
N ASP A 71 33.93 21.41 3.51
CA ASP A 71 34.55 22.60 4.07
C ASP A 71 34.34 23.74 3.08
N LEU A 72 33.79 24.86 3.55
CA LEU A 72 33.53 26.02 2.71
C LEU A 72 34.81 26.58 2.10
N ASP A 73 35.97 26.36 2.73
CA ASP A 73 37.29 26.77 2.23
C ASP A 73 37.78 25.91 1.06
N ASP A 74 37.20 24.70 0.86
CA ASP A 74 37.53 23.79 -0.25
C ASP A 74 36.64 24.00 -1.49
N ILE A 75 35.66 24.91 -1.44
CA ILE A 75 34.77 25.20 -2.57
C ILE A 75 35.48 26.03 -3.60
N THR A 76 35.91 25.38 -4.67
CA THR A 76 36.49 26.05 -5.87
C THR A 76 35.47 26.01 -7.01
N MET A 77 35.65 26.91 -8.01
CA MET A 77 34.77 26.92 -9.20
C MET A 77 34.79 25.60 -9.96
N ASP A 78 35.88 24.86 -9.90
CA ASP A 78 36.06 23.59 -10.61
C ASP A 78 35.32 22.40 -9.92
N ASN A 79 35.03 22.51 -8.61
CA ASN A 79 34.27 21.47 -7.89
C ASN A 79 32.80 21.84 -7.65
N LEU A 80 32.38 23.05 -8.04
CA LEU A 80 30.96 23.47 -7.96
C LEU A 80 30.02 22.57 -8.78
N GLU A 81 30.48 22.05 -9.92
CA GLU A 81 29.71 21.07 -10.71
C GLU A 81 29.56 19.71 -9.97
N GLN A 82 30.58 19.30 -9.22
CA GLN A 82 30.51 18.08 -8.37
C GLN A 82 29.61 18.27 -7.16
N ILE A 83 29.59 19.49 -6.59
CA ILE A 83 28.67 19.85 -5.50
C ILE A 83 27.21 19.89 -5.98
N ASN A 84 26.99 20.35 -7.22
CA ASN A 84 25.65 20.37 -7.83
C ASN A 84 25.17 18.97 -8.30
N SER A 85 26.09 18.03 -8.47
CA SER A 85 25.75 16.61 -8.66
C SER A 85 25.49 15.94 -7.30
N THR A 86 24.58 16.51 -6.50
CA THR A 86 24.13 15.96 -5.21
C THR A 86 23.34 14.64 -5.34
N SER A 87 23.76 13.79 -6.25
CA SER A 87 23.24 12.43 -6.41
C SER A 87 23.66 11.47 -5.29
N ASN A 88 24.41 11.95 -4.27
CA ASN A 88 24.91 11.09 -3.19
C ASN A 88 24.31 11.35 -1.82
N VAL A 89 23.23 12.12 -1.70
CA VAL A 89 22.41 12.04 -0.50
C VAL A 89 21.57 10.77 -0.63
N THR A 90 22.06 9.70 -0.04
CA THR A 90 21.32 8.44 0.04
C THR A 90 20.03 8.71 0.81
N ALA A 91 18.93 8.88 0.08
CA ALA A 91 17.63 9.08 0.67
C ALA A 91 17.16 7.73 1.19
N HIS A 92 17.28 7.50 2.49
CA HIS A 92 16.63 6.37 3.13
C HIS A 92 15.11 6.54 3.02
N THR A 93 14.43 5.54 2.51
CA THR A 93 12.97 5.54 2.43
C THR A 93 12.38 4.29 3.08
N ASP A 94 11.21 4.46 3.68
CA ASP A 94 10.44 3.36 4.24
C ASP A 94 11.24 2.60 5.34
N THR A 95 11.60 3.31 6.38
CA THR A 95 12.38 2.77 7.52
C THR A 95 11.47 2.51 8.72
N GLY A 96 11.44 1.28 9.21
CA GLY A 96 10.61 0.90 10.36
C GLY A 96 11.31 0.03 11.39
N GLY A 97 10.86 0.12 12.64
CA GLY A 97 11.43 -0.69 13.72
C GLY A 97 11.15 -2.18 13.59
N ILE A 98 10.06 -2.55 12.94
CA ILE A 98 9.68 -3.94 12.64
C ILE A 98 9.70 -4.19 11.13
N ALA A 99 9.01 -3.38 10.34
CA ALA A 99 8.97 -3.54 8.89
C ALA A 99 9.24 -2.19 8.19
N GLY A 100 10.01 -2.20 7.11
CA GLY A 100 10.18 -1.03 6.24
C GLY A 100 8.87 -0.66 5.57
N ILE A 101 8.33 -1.58 4.77
CA ILE A 101 6.99 -1.50 4.16
C ILE A 101 6.15 -2.68 4.64
N SER A 102 4.83 -2.49 4.74
CA SER A 102 3.91 -3.58 4.98
C SER A 102 2.55 -3.33 4.33
N ASP A 103 2.07 -4.30 3.59
CA ASP A 103 0.66 -4.50 3.18
C ASP A 103 0.05 -5.74 3.85
N GLY A 104 0.87 -6.50 4.59
CA GLY A 104 0.47 -7.64 5.38
C GLY A 104 -0.05 -7.28 6.77
N LYS A 105 -0.05 -8.25 7.67
CA LYS A 105 -0.61 -8.14 9.03
C LYS A 105 0.50 -8.18 10.07
N ILE A 106 0.47 -7.22 11.01
CA ILE A 106 1.45 -7.12 12.09
C ILE A 106 0.73 -7.09 13.44
N TYR A 107 0.97 -8.10 14.27
CA TYR A 107 0.32 -8.25 15.56
C TYR A 107 1.33 -8.37 16.69
N TYR A 108 1.08 -7.70 17.80
CA TYR A 108 1.82 -7.87 19.07
C TYR A 108 3.34 -7.70 18.92
N CYS A 109 3.76 -6.87 17.96
CA CYS A 109 5.18 -6.61 17.76
C CYS A 109 5.65 -5.38 18.54
N SER A 110 6.92 -5.39 18.92
CA SER A 110 7.48 -4.29 19.69
C SER A 110 8.84 -3.84 19.18
N ASN A 111 9.06 -2.54 19.24
CA ASN A 111 10.37 -1.95 18.99
C ASN A 111 10.85 -1.15 20.19
N SER A 112 12.11 -1.33 20.56
CA SER A 112 12.84 -0.52 21.55
C SER A 112 14.14 0.07 20.98
N GLY A 113 14.50 -0.30 19.75
CA GLY A 113 15.69 0.18 19.06
C GLY A 113 15.50 1.58 18.46
N ALA A 114 16.59 2.26 18.20
CA ALA A 114 16.60 3.57 17.55
C ALA A 114 16.38 3.44 16.04
N ILE A 115 15.57 4.33 15.46
CA ILE A 115 15.16 4.30 14.07
C ILE A 115 15.46 5.65 13.41
N GLY A 116 16.12 5.57 12.26
CA GLY A 116 16.38 6.71 11.39
C GLY A 116 17.47 7.65 11.94
N TYR A 117 17.72 8.70 11.18
CA TYR A 117 18.71 9.74 11.48
C TYR A 117 18.09 11.12 11.34
N GLN A 118 18.57 12.07 12.14
CA GLN A 118 18.04 13.43 12.16
C GLN A 118 18.11 14.09 10.78
N HIS A 119 16.98 14.63 10.31
CA HIS A 119 16.83 15.31 9.02
C HIS A 119 17.13 14.46 7.77
N VAL A 120 17.24 13.15 7.91
CA VAL A 120 17.47 12.21 6.81
C VAL A 120 16.35 11.16 6.79
N GLY A 121 15.90 10.80 5.60
CA GLY A 121 14.91 9.74 5.41
C GLY A 121 13.46 10.22 5.31
N TYR A 122 12.69 9.42 4.61
CA TYR A 122 11.25 9.61 4.38
C TYR A 122 10.51 8.37 4.85
N ASN A 123 9.27 8.54 5.32
CA ASN A 123 8.43 7.45 5.80
C ASN A 123 9.14 6.65 6.90
N THR A 124 9.45 7.32 8.00
CA THR A 124 10.15 6.71 9.13
C THR A 124 9.19 6.44 10.27
N GLY A 125 9.02 5.19 10.64
CA GLY A 125 8.09 4.76 11.69
C GLY A 125 8.70 3.88 12.76
N GLY A 126 8.23 4.01 13.99
CA GLY A 126 8.70 3.20 15.11
C GLY A 126 8.37 1.71 14.99
N ILE A 127 7.34 1.36 14.23
CA ILE A 127 6.96 -0.02 13.89
C ILE A 127 7.07 -0.22 12.38
N VAL A 128 6.40 0.60 11.58
CA VAL A 128 6.38 0.47 10.12
C VAL A 128 6.73 1.79 9.48
N GLY A 129 7.66 1.78 8.52
CA GLY A 129 7.98 2.97 7.72
C GLY A 129 6.79 3.41 6.90
N ARG A 130 6.30 2.55 6.00
CA ARG A 130 5.09 2.78 5.20
C ARG A 130 4.13 1.60 5.31
N LEU A 131 2.92 1.88 5.79
CA LEU A 131 1.81 0.94 5.85
C LEU A 131 0.92 1.14 4.62
N HIS A 132 1.02 0.19 3.68
CA HIS A 132 0.26 0.20 2.44
C HIS A 132 -0.81 -0.89 2.50
N GLN A 133 -2.07 -0.52 2.75
CA GLN A 133 -3.20 -1.46 2.89
C GLN A 133 -3.06 -2.53 3.99
N GLY A 134 -1.99 -2.47 4.79
CA GLY A 134 -1.71 -3.46 5.82
C GLY A 134 -2.55 -3.25 7.10
N TYR A 135 -2.43 -4.20 8.01
CA TYR A 135 -3.11 -4.16 9.30
C TYR A 135 -2.12 -4.21 10.47
N LEU A 136 -2.27 -3.28 11.41
CA LEU A 136 -1.43 -3.16 12.58
C LEU A 136 -2.26 -3.22 13.86
N GLN A 137 -1.94 -4.14 14.78
CA GLN A 137 -2.69 -4.27 16.03
C GLN A 137 -1.78 -4.64 17.22
N ASN A 138 -2.00 -3.97 18.35
CA ASN A 138 -1.31 -4.24 19.62
C ASN A 138 0.21 -4.18 19.50
N CYS A 139 0.72 -3.24 18.71
CA CYS A 139 2.15 -3.00 18.56
C CYS A 139 2.58 -1.81 19.41
N THR A 140 3.81 -1.87 19.90
CA THR A 140 4.37 -0.82 20.78
C THR A 140 5.75 -0.38 20.30
N ASN A 141 5.99 0.91 20.37
CA ASN A 141 7.33 1.47 20.17
C ASN A 141 7.75 2.29 21.39
N THR A 142 8.91 1.99 21.93
CA THR A 142 9.59 2.77 22.96
C THR A 142 10.94 3.31 22.48
N GLY A 143 11.33 2.94 21.25
CA GLY A 143 12.56 3.41 20.62
C GLY A 143 12.45 4.84 20.11
N TYR A 144 13.59 5.45 19.93
CA TYR A 144 13.70 6.81 19.37
C TYR A 144 13.52 6.78 17.85
N VAL A 145 12.70 7.69 17.32
CA VAL A 145 12.41 7.76 15.88
C VAL A 145 12.81 9.12 15.33
N GLN A 146 13.62 9.14 14.28
CA GLN A 146 14.10 10.33 13.61
C GLN A 146 13.93 10.21 12.11
N GLY A 147 13.79 11.35 11.42
CA GLY A 147 13.69 11.39 9.97
C GLY A 147 13.55 12.82 9.48
N ARG A 148 13.40 12.97 8.17
CA ARG A 148 13.20 14.27 7.52
C ARG A 148 11.73 14.58 7.30
N LYS A 149 10.95 13.60 6.82
CA LYS A 149 9.54 13.80 6.46
C LYS A 149 8.76 12.51 6.66
N ASP A 150 7.49 12.65 7.01
CA ASP A 150 6.56 11.55 7.30
C ASP A 150 7.13 10.65 8.40
N VAL A 151 7.35 11.25 9.58
CA VAL A 151 7.94 10.60 10.76
C VAL A 151 6.87 10.36 11.79
N GLY A 152 6.69 9.10 12.17
CA GLY A 152 5.67 8.69 13.14
C GLY A 152 6.18 7.76 14.22
N GLY A 153 5.70 7.91 15.45
CA GLY A 153 6.07 7.04 16.56
C GLY A 153 5.70 5.57 16.37
N ILE A 154 4.71 5.27 15.53
CA ILE A 154 4.28 3.92 15.15
C ILE A 154 4.42 3.73 13.64
N VAL A 155 3.77 4.55 12.82
CA VAL A 155 3.80 4.46 11.36
C VAL A 155 4.27 5.79 10.79
N GLY A 156 5.24 5.76 9.86
CA GLY A 156 5.73 6.95 9.17
C GLY A 156 4.70 7.48 8.20
N GLN A 157 4.32 6.68 7.22
CA GLN A 157 3.26 6.97 6.25
C GLN A 157 2.21 5.88 6.27
N MET A 158 0.95 6.27 6.34
CA MET A 158 -0.18 5.34 6.24
C MET A 158 -0.99 5.65 5.00
N GLU A 159 -1.16 4.66 4.15
CA GLU A 159 -2.06 4.73 3.01
C GLU A 159 -3.44 4.19 3.41
N PRO A 160 -4.54 4.75 2.88
CA PRO A 160 -5.86 4.30 3.27
C PRO A 160 -6.08 2.83 2.86
N PHE A 161 -6.51 2.01 3.81
CA PHE A 161 -7.06 0.69 3.52
C PHE A 161 -8.46 0.88 2.93
N LEU A 162 -8.54 0.80 1.62
CA LEU A 162 -9.83 0.74 0.93
C LEU A 162 -10.31 -0.70 0.96
N GLU A 163 -11.02 -1.08 2.00
CA GLU A 163 -11.76 -2.33 1.99
C GLU A 163 -12.92 -2.20 1.00
N ILE A 164 -12.77 -2.83 -0.17
CA ILE A 164 -13.73 -2.77 -1.28
C ILE A 164 -15.02 -3.56 -0.96
N GLN A 165 -15.25 -4.00 0.27
CA GLN A 165 -16.51 -4.62 0.71
C GLN A 165 -17.72 -3.70 0.42
N TYR A 166 -17.56 -2.39 0.62
CA TYR A 166 -18.61 -1.43 0.31
C TYR A 166 -18.95 -1.40 -1.20
N LEU A 167 -17.97 -1.59 -2.06
CA LEU A 167 -18.15 -1.65 -3.51
C LEU A 167 -18.84 -2.95 -3.93
N SER A 168 -18.43 -4.09 -3.36
CA SER A 168 -19.04 -5.39 -3.59
C SER A 168 -20.52 -5.41 -3.16
N ASP A 169 -20.85 -4.79 -2.03
CA ASP A 169 -22.23 -4.71 -1.55
C ASP A 169 -23.07 -3.75 -2.40
N LYS A 170 -22.50 -2.64 -2.84
CA LYS A 170 -23.17 -1.70 -3.75
C LYS A 170 -23.31 -2.25 -5.16
N LEU A 171 -22.37 -3.04 -5.65
CA LEU A 171 -22.51 -3.75 -6.93
C LEU A 171 -23.57 -4.84 -6.87
N LYS A 172 -23.69 -5.58 -5.74
CA LYS A 172 -24.78 -6.54 -5.51
C LYS A 172 -26.14 -5.87 -5.39
N GLU A 173 -26.20 -4.72 -4.73
CA GLU A 173 -27.39 -3.89 -4.64
C GLU A 173 -27.82 -3.41 -6.03
N LEU A 174 -26.86 -2.92 -6.83
CA LEU A 174 -27.09 -2.51 -8.23
C LEU A 174 -27.52 -3.69 -9.12
N ASP A 175 -26.93 -4.86 -8.94
CA ASP A 175 -27.31 -6.10 -9.65
C ASP A 175 -28.76 -6.49 -9.31
N THR A 176 -29.11 -6.45 -8.00
CA THR A 176 -30.47 -6.72 -7.53
C THR A 176 -31.51 -5.70 -8.04
N GLU A 177 -31.18 -4.42 -8.06
CA GLU A 177 -32.07 -3.37 -8.59
C GLU A 177 -32.19 -3.46 -10.10
N THR A 178 -31.13 -3.90 -10.80
CA THR A 178 -31.15 -4.14 -12.24
C THR A 178 -32.02 -5.35 -12.56
N ASP A 179 -31.94 -6.46 -11.80
CA ASP A 179 -32.80 -7.62 -11.95
C ASP A 179 -34.29 -7.26 -11.76
N LYS A 180 -34.62 -6.42 -10.75
CA LYS A 180 -35.98 -5.90 -10.54
C LYS A 180 -36.43 -5.02 -11.72
N PHE A 181 -35.54 -4.19 -12.25
CA PHE A 181 -35.82 -3.37 -13.44
C PHE A 181 -36.07 -4.24 -14.67
N LEU A 182 -35.29 -5.32 -14.86
CA LEU A 182 -35.47 -6.31 -15.93
C LEU A 182 -36.83 -7.02 -15.80
N ASP A 183 -37.21 -7.46 -14.58
CA ASP A 183 -38.49 -8.09 -14.31
C ASP A 183 -39.66 -7.13 -14.62
N MET A 184 -39.50 -5.84 -14.33
CA MET A 184 -40.51 -4.81 -14.60
C MET A 184 -40.61 -4.51 -16.11
N LEU A 185 -39.49 -4.53 -16.85
CA LEU A 185 -39.47 -4.42 -18.32
C LEU A 185 -40.15 -5.61 -18.98
N ASP A 186 -39.88 -6.85 -18.52
CA ASP A 186 -40.51 -8.06 -18.99
C ASP A 186 -42.02 -8.11 -18.73
N ALA A 187 -42.46 -7.57 -17.60
CA ALA A 187 -43.90 -7.41 -17.30
C ALA A 187 -44.56 -6.38 -18.23
N THR A 188 -43.87 -5.29 -18.54
CA THR A 188 -44.38 -4.26 -19.48
C THR A 188 -44.36 -4.71 -20.95
N GLN A 189 -43.45 -5.64 -21.29
CA GLN A 189 -43.31 -6.21 -22.64
C GLN A 189 -44.53 -7.00 -23.07
N LYS A 190 -45.31 -7.56 -22.15
CA LYS A 190 -46.56 -8.28 -22.45
C LYS A 190 -47.67 -7.38 -23.00
N ASP A 191 -47.60 -6.07 -22.73
CA ASP A 191 -48.65 -5.12 -23.10
C ASP A 191 -48.33 -4.24 -24.36
N VAL A 192 -47.07 -4.15 -24.84
CA VAL A 192 -46.69 -3.25 -25.92
C VAL A 192 -45.76 -3.92 -26.94
N SER A 193 -46.30 -4.47 -28.01
CA SER A 193 -45.59 -5.29 -29.03
C SER A 193 -44.59 -4.55 -29.94
N SER A 194 -44.49 -3.23 -29.93
CA SER A 194 -43.61 -2.44 -30.83
C SER A 194 -42.30 -1.96 -30.20
N TYR A 195 -42.19 -1.82 -28.87
CA TYR A 195 -41.00 -1.37 -28.17
C TYR A 195 -40.10 -2.50 -27.66
N SER A 196 -40.54 -3.73 -27.81
CA SER A 196 -39.95 -4.90 -27.17
C SER A 196 -38.51 -5.22 -27.64
N ARG A 197 -38.18 -4.96 -28.90
CA ARG A 197 -36.87 -5.33 -29.47
C ARG A 197 -35.73 -4.40 -29.01
N GLN A 198 -36.02 -3.09 -28.86
CA GLN A 198 -35.01 -2.15 -28.39
C GLN A 198 -34.75 -2.30 -26.89
N ALA A 199 -35.82 -2.50 -26.12
CA ALA A 199 -35.70 -2.76 -24.66
C ALA A 199 -34.93 -4.05 -24.35
N SER A 200 -35.18 -5.13 -25.10
CA SER A 200 -34.48 -6.40 -24.97
C SER A 200 -32.99 -6.31 -25.28
N ALA A 201 -32.61 -5.57 -26.32
CA ALA A 201 -31.21 -5.36 -26.69
C ALA A 201 -30.47 -4.54 -25.62
N LEU A 202 -31.13 -3.51 -25.11
CA LEU A 202 -30.57 -2.63 -24.07
C LEU A 202 -30.41 -3.35 -22.74
N THR A 203 -31.41 -4.13 -22.36
CA THR A 203 -31.41 -5.00 -21.17
C THR A 203 -30.25 -6.00 -21.19
N LYS A 204 -30.01 -6.60 -22.35
CA LYS A 204 -28.90 -7.54 -22.54
C LYS A 204 -27.54 -6.86 -22.44
N SER A 205 -27.41 -5.63 -22.97
CA SER A 205 -26.21 -4.82 -22.86
C SER A 205 -25.90 -4.43 -21.41
N ILE A 206 -26.89 -3.96 -20.65
CA ILE A 206 -26.74 -3.62 -19.23
C ILE A 206 -26.32 -4.85 -18.40
N SER A 207 -26.95 -6.00 -18.64
CA SER A 207 -26.62 -7.25 -17.95
C SER A 207 -25.20 -7.74 -18.26
N THR A 208 -24.73 -7.57 -19.50
CA THR A 208 -23.36 -7.92 -19.90
C THR A 208 -22.35 -7.00 -19.23
N ASN A 209 -22.58 -5.69 -19.28
CA ASN A 209 -21.67 -4.71 -18.67
C ASN A 209 -21.57 -4.88 -17.16
N LEU A 210 -22.67 -5.24 -16.49
CA LEU A 210 -22.66 -5.55 -15.03
C LEU A 210 -21.89 -6.83 -14.70
N LYS A 211 -22.01 -7.86 -15.52
CA LYS A 211 -21.23 -9.10 -15.36
C LYS A 211 -19.74 -8.86 -15.58
N ASP A 212 -19.42 -8.05 -16.59
CA ASP A 212 -18.02 -7.68 -16.88
C ASP A 212 -17.41 -6.82 -15.77
N ALA A 213 -18.17 -5.87 -15.23
CA ALA A 213 -17.77 -5.06 -14.07
C ALA A 213 -17.57 -5.92 -12.81
N ASN A 214 -18.44 -6.89 -12.56
CA ASN A 214 -18.32 -7.81 -11.43
C ASN A 214 -17.13 -8.78 -11.60
N SER A 215 -16.88 -9.23 -12.82
CA SER A 215 -15.71 -10.07 -13.14
C SER A 215 -14.40 -9.29 -13.02
N ALA A 216 -14.39 -8.03 -13.44
CA ALA A 216 -13.26 -7.12 -13.25
C ALA A 216 -12.99 -6.86 -11.76
N GLY A 217 -14.05 -6.64 -10.96
CA GLY A 217 -13.95 -6.46 -9.50
C GLY A 217 -13.35 -7.68 -8.78
N ASN A 218 -13.68 -8.88 -9.22
CA ASN A 218 -13.16 -10.11 -8.61
C ASN A 218 -11.71 -10.44 -9.02
N SER A 219 -11.24 -9.95 -10.16
CA SER A 219 -9.85 -10.14 -10.60
C SER A 219 -8.86 -9.11 -10.05
N LEU A 220 -9.36 -8.09 -9.37
CA LEU A 220 -8.59 -6.92 -8.93
C LEU A 220 -8.12 -6.94 -7.47
N THR A 221 -8.20 -8.07 -6.79
CA THR A 221 -7.65 -8.23 -5.43
C THR A 221 -6.13 -8.09 -5.34
N GLY A 222 -5.45 -7.76 -6.44
CA GLY A 222 -3.99 -7.66 -6.51
C GLY A 222 -3.37 -6.30 -6.86
N THR A 223 -4.08 -5.30 -7.38
CA THR A 223 -3.44 -4.03 -7.80
C THR A 223 -4.36 -2.80 -7.66
N THR A 224 -4.02 -1.91 -6.75
CA THR A 224 -4.85 -0.77 -6.33
C THR A 224 -4.90 0.43 -7.29
N ASN A 225 -3.93 0.62 -8.15
CA ASN A 225 -3.87 1.81 -9.01
C ASN A 225 -4.67 1.69 -10.31
N ASP A 226 -4.85 0.48 -10.84
CA ASP A 226 -5.66 0.25 -12.04
C ASP A 226 -7.16 0.16 -11.74
N LEU A 227 -7.53 -0.11 -10.48
CA LEU A 227 -8.89 -0.28 -10.01
C LEU A 227 -9.76 0.96 -10.22
N TRP A 228 -9.25 2.14 -9.89
CA TRP A 228 -9.97 3.41 -10.03
C TRP A 228 -10.19 3.81 -11.49
N TYR A 229 -9.24 3.49 -12.36
CA TYR A 229 -9.34 3.82 -13.76
C TYR A 229 -10.39 2.96 -14.46
N ILE A 230 -10.36 1.64 -14.24
CA ILE A 230 -11.32 0.68 -14.81
C ILE A 230 -12.73 0.95 -14.26
N TYR A 231 -12.86 1.15 -12.95
CA TYR A 231 -14.13 1.47 -12.31
C TYR A 231 -14.78 2.75 -12.85
N ASN A 232 -14.02 3.81 -13.06
CA ASN A 232 -14.54 5.06 -13.65
C ASN A 232 -14.92 4.90 -15.13
N GLN A 233 -14.23 4.06 -15.85
CA GLN A 233 -14.59 3.76 -17.27
C GLN A 233 -15.93 3.04 -17.35
N GLU A 234 -16.14 2.00 -16.55
CA GLU A 234 -17.38 1.22 -16.54
C GLU A 234 -18.58 2.03 -16.01
N LEU A 235 -18.39 2.82 -14.95
CA LEU A 235 -19.43 3.74 -14.47
C LEU A 235 -19.83 4.79 -15.51
N ASN A 236 -18.87 5.31 -16.26
CA ASN A 236 -19.15 6.25 -17.34
C ASN A 236 -19.90 5.56 -18.49
N GLY A 237 -19.58 4.29 -18.80
CA GLY A 237 -20.31 3.46 -19.77
C GLY A 237 -21.78 3.29 -19.35
N VAL A 238 -22.02 2.83 -18.12
CA VAL A 238 -23.37 2.66 -17.55
C VAL A 238 -24.12 4.00 -17.49
N SER A 239 -23.46 5.10 -17.12
CA SER A 239 -24.05 6.44 -17.07
C SER A 239 -24.47 6.96 -18.47
N ASN A 240 -23.72 6.63 -19.51
CA ASN A 240 -24.05 7.00 -20.87
C ASN A 240 -25.21 6.16 -21.42
N ASP A 241 -25.24 4.86 -21.14
CA ASP A 241 -26.35 3.98 -21.50
C ASP A 241 -27.67 4.42 -20.81
N LEU A 242 -27.60 4.83 -19.54
CA LEU A 242 -28.75 5.39 -18.81
C LEU A 242 -29.20 6.77 -19.33
N LYS A 243 -28.30 7.61 -19.84
CA LYS A 243 -28.66 8.88 -20.48
C LYS A 243 -29.34 8.69 -21.82
N VAL A 244 -28.93 7.70 -22.60
CA VAL A 244 -29.58 7.31 -23.83
C VAL A 244 -31.03 6.85 -23.56
N LEU A 245 -31.22 6.04 -22.48
CA LEU A 245 -32.54 5.57 -22.03
C LEU A 245 -33.48 6.70 -21.57
N ASN A 246 -32.95 7.83 -21.10
CA ASN A 246 -33.75 8.94 -20.54
C ASN A 246 -34.04 10.04 -21.57
N ASN A 247 -33.47 9.95 -22.78
CA ASN A 247 -33.64 10.92 -23.88
C ASN A 247 -34.50 10.41 -25.06
N ASP A 248 -34.94 9.13 -25.01
CA ASP A 248 -35.95 8.54 -25.89
C ASP A 248 -37.30 8.37 -25.13
#